data_1f56ff61f845b3bf821d2d82139c1eb7
#
_entry.id   1f56ff61f845b3bf821d2d82139c1eb7
#
_cell.length_a   1.000
_cell.length_b   1.000
_cell.length_c   1.000
_cell.angle_alpha   90.00
_cell.angle_beta   90.00
_cell.angle_gamma   90.00
#
_symmetry.space_group_name_H-M   'P 1'
#
loop_
_entity.id
_entity.type
_entity.pdbx_description
1 polymer ?
#
loop_
_entity_poly.entity_id
_entity_poly.type
_entity_poly.pdbx_seq_one_letter_code
_entity_poly.pdbx_strand_id
1 'polypeptide(L)'
;QFDIVVIRVPHISNFTDFNALERIEEVNLRYADKAEQIGNPDLIILPGSKNTINDLKWLRKNGMEAQIIKCSRQDIPVFGICGGFQMLGNVIDDSCGAETGEVVAGMGLLPVTTRFSKNKHRTRVQGITCIQSGMWEMLGQKKCKGYEIHMGESTISEDGANPFARIFNTVDKTEYMDGCVRGNTAGTYMHGIFDGQEFCDSLINMLCARYGVTSKSGVRTVSYTHLTLPTNRE
;
A
#
# COMPACT_ATOMS: atom_id res chain seq x y z
N GLN A 1 0.43 -10.80 -18.60
CA GLN A 1 0.24 -10.80 -17.15
C GLN A 1 1.02 -9.64 -16.53
N PHE A 2 0.45 -9.03 -15.50
CA PHE A 2 1.15 -8.01 -14.71
C PHE A 2 2.11 -8.68 -13.73
N ASP A 3 3.35 -8.22 -13.70
CA ASP A 3 4.38 -8.69 -12.79
C ASP A 3 4.27 -7.95 -11.44
N ILE A 4 3.74 -8.62 -10.44
CA ILE A 4 3.58 -8.08 -9.09
C ILE A 4 4.59 -8.76 -8.16
N VAL A 5 5.46 -7.95 -7.57
CA VAL A 5 6.52 -8.42 -6.67
C VAL A 5 6.15 -8.11 -5.23
N VAL A 6 6.08 -9.14 -4.41
CA VAL A 6 6.01 -9.01 -2.95
C VAL A 6 7.42 -9.15 -2.38
N ILE A 7 7.83 -8.16 -1.60
CA ILE A 7 9.15 -8.18 -0.95
C ILE A 7 9.12 -9.19 0.21
N ARG A 8 9.95 -10.21 0.11
CA ARG A 8 10.01 -11.26 1.12
C ARG A 8 10.98 -10.87 2.23
N VAL A 9 10.49 -10.09 3.18
CA VAL A 9 11.26 -9.73 4.39
C VAL A 9 11.42 -10.95 5.32
N PRO A 10 12.47 -11.00 6.16
CA PRO A 10 12.72 -12.16 7.03
C PRO A 10 11.60 -12.50 7.98
N HIS A 11 10.90 -11.49 8.51
CA HIS A 11 9.81 -11.66 9.46
C HIS A 11 8.44 -11.32 8.85
N ILE A 12 8.25 -11.67 7.57
CA ILE A 12 7.00 -11.43 6.88
C ILE A 12 5.81 -12.01 7.67
N SER A 13 4.75 -11.22 7.77
CA SER A 13 3.49 -11.63 8.38
C SER A 13 2.40 -11.76 7.32
N ASN A 14 1.46 -12.68 7.57
CA ASN A 14 0.23 -12.82 6.78
C ASN A 14 0.45 -13.02 5.27
N PHE A 15 1.14 -14.06 4.88
CA PHE A 15 1.24 -14.47 3.46
C PHE A 15 -0.13 -14.61 2.78
N THR A 16 -1.17 -14.92 3.55
CA THR A 16 -2.54 -15.03 3.07
C THR A 16 -3.10 -13.72 2.53
N ASP A 17 -2.51 -12.57 2.85
CA ASP A 17 -2.90 -11.28 2.27
C ASP A 17 -2.83 -11.26 0.73
N PHE A 18 -2.02 -12.13 0.14
CA PHE A 18 -1.74 -12.13 -1.30
C PHE A 18 -2.44 -13.26 -2.06
N ASN A 19 -3.13 -14.17 -1.37
CA ASN A 19 -3.78 -15.33 -2.00
C ASN A 19 -4.81 -14.93 -3.06
N ALA A 20 -5.52 -13.82 -2.85
CA ALA A 20 -6.49 -13.34 -3.81
C ALA A 20 -5.84 -12.87 -5.11
N LEU A 21 -4.68 -12.20 -5.01
CA LEU A 21 -3.92 -11.76 -6.18
C LEU A 21 -3.35 -12.93 -6.99
N GLU A 22 -2.91 -14.00 -6.33
CA GLU A 22 -2.40 -15.21 -7.00
C GLU A 22 -3.45 -15.90 -7.88
N ARG A 23 -4.73 -15.71 -7.59
CA ARG A 23 -5.85 -16.32 -8.33
C ARG A 23 -6.30 -15.53 -9.54
N ILE A 24 -5.79 -14.32 -9.73
CA ILE A 24 -6.15 -13.46 -10.86
C ILE A 24 -5.32 -13.86 -12.08
N GLU A 25 -5.98 -14.24 -13.17
CA GLU A 25 -5.33 -14.73 -14.40
C GLU A 25 -4.33 -13.70 -14.99
N GLU A 26 -4.66 -12.41 -14.87
CA GLU A 26 -3.81 -11.33 -15.35
C GLU A 26 -2.59 -11.04 -14.49
N VAL A 27 -2.47 -11.68 -13.34
CA VAL A 27 -1.38 -11.44 -12.38
C VAL A 27 -0.36 -12.56 -12.40
N ASN A 28 0.90 -12.20 -12.48
CA ASN A 28 2.04 -13.04 -12.12
C ASN A 28 2.59 -12.53 -10.80
N LEU A 29 2.19 -13.15 -9.69
CA LEU A 29 2.67 -12.81 -8.36
C LEU A 29 3.94 -13.59 -8.06
N ARG A 30 4.99 -12.88 -7.64
CA ARG A 30 6.24 -13.49 -7.23
C ARG A 30 6.82 -12.79 -5.99
N TYR A 31 7.70 -13.49 -5.31
CA TYR A 31 8.38 -13.00 -4.11
C TYR A 31 9.84 -12.72 -4.43
N ALA A 32 10.38 -11.63 -3.88
CA ALA A 32 11.79 -11.28 -4.00
C ALA A 32 12.44 -11.16 -2.62
N ASP A 33 13.55 -11.88 -2.41
CA ASP A 33 14.39 -11.79 -1.21
C ASP A 33 15.81 -11.27 -1.52
N LYS A 34 16.04 -10.86 -2.77
CA LYS A 34 17.27 -10.23 -3.26
C LYS A 34 16.96 -9.06 -4.17
N ALA A 35 17.85 -8.06 -4.18
CA ALA A 35 17.66 -6.86 -4.98
C ALA A 35 17.50 -7.17 -6.49
N GLU A 36 18.29 -8.10 -7.02
CA GLU A 36 18.25 -8.49 -8.44
C GLU A 36 16.92 -9.11 -8.84
N GLN A 37 16.24 -9.78 -7.91
CA GLN A 37 14.93 -10.41 -8.15
C GLN A 37 13.79 -9.39 -8.26
N ILE A 38 13.96 -8.19 -7.73
CA ILE A 38 12.93 -7.14 -7.84
C ILE A 38 12.74 -6.77 -9.31
N GLY A 39 13.82 -6.54 -10.04
CA GLY A 39 13.76 -6.18 -11.46
C GLY A 39 13.01 -4.87 -11.70
N ASN A 40 12.17 -4.87 -12.73
CA ASN A 40 11.28 -3.77 -13.10
C ASN A 40 9.82 -4.27 -13.15
N PRO A 41 9.19 -4.52 -12.01
CA PRO A 41 7.83 -5.04 -11.96
C PRO A 41 6.79 -3.96 -12.31
N ASP A 42 5.54 -4.39 -12.44
CA ASP A 42 4.40 -3.49 -12.63
C ASP A 42 3.87 -2.93 -11.31
N LEU A 43 4.11 -3.63 -10.22
CA LEU A 43 3.76 -3.22 -8.86
C LEU A 43 4.71 -3.88 -7.86
N ILE A 44 5.17 -3.11 -6.88
CA ILE A 44 5.90 -3.60 -5.71
C ILE A 44 4.99 -3.54 -4.49
N ILE A 45 4.91 -4.64 -3.74
CA ILE A 45 4.19 -4.70 -2.46
C ILE A 45 5.19 -4.96 -1.33
N LEU A 46 5.18 -4.07 -0.32
CA LEU A 46 5.85 -4.32 0.95
C LEU A 46 4.84 -4.92 1.93
N PRO A 47 5.04 -6.16 2.37
CA PRO A 47 4.10 -6.84 3.23
C PRO A 47 4.21 -6.40 4.68
N GLY A 48 3.29 -6.88 5.51
CA GLY A 48 3.42 -6.77 6.96
C GLY A 48 4.65 -7.51 7.49
N SER A 49 5.15 -7.04 8.62
CA SER A 49 6.31 -7.61 9.30
C SER A 49 6.03 -7.79 10.79
N LYS A 50 6.54 -8.87 11.37
CA LYS A 50 6.54 -9.12 12.82
C LYS A 50 7.70 -8.41 13.53
N ASN A 51 8.63 -7.84 12.78
CA ASN A 51 9.78 -7.08 13.28
C ASN A 51 10.15 -6.00 12.25
N THR A 52 9.38 -4.93 12.24
CA THR A 52 9.39 -3.91 11.19
C THR A 52 10.75 -3.22 11.07
N ILE A 53 11.34 -2.79 12.19
CA ILE A 53 12.62 -2.07 12.17
C ILE A 53 13.77 -2.98 11.70
N ASN A 54 13.86 -4.19 12.20
CA ASN A 54 14.90 -5.12 11.78
C ASN A 54 14.75 -5.53 10.31
N ASP A 55 13.52 -5.72 9.84
CA ASP A 55 13.27 -6.02 8.43
C ASP A 55 13.64 -4.84 7.53
N LEU A 56 13.34 -3.60 7.94
CA LEU A 56 13.79 -2.40 7.21
C LEU A 56 15.31 -2.31 7.14
N LYS A 57 16.01 -2.56 8.25
CA LYS A 57 17.48 -2.60 8.28
C LYS A 57 18.03 -3.68 7.35
N TRP A 58 17.40 -4.85 7.32
CA TRP A 58 17.76 -5.95 6.43
C TRP A 58 17.60 -5.55 4.96
N LEU A 59 16.48 -4.91 4.59
CA LEU A 59 16.28 -4.39 3.23
C LEU A 59 17.36 -3.39 2.83
N ARG A 60 17.73 -2.50 3.74
CA ARG A 60 18.76 -1.48 3.56
C ARG A 60 20.13 -2.10 3.36
N LYS A 61 20.50 -3.07 4.20
CA LYS A 61 21.78 -3.77 4.15
C LYS A 61 21.94 -4.60 2.86
N ASN A 62 20.86 -5.17 2.34
CA ASN A 62 20.89 -6.06 1.18
C ASN A 62 20.61 -5.37 -0.16
N GLY A 63 20.59 -4.04 -0.17
CA GLY A 63 20.37 -3.26 -1.38
C GLY A 63 18.94 -3.26 -1.92
N MET A 64 18.00 -3.89 -1.22
CA MET A 64 16.61 -3.97 -1.66
C MET A 64 15.89 -2.65 -1.50
N GLU A 65 16.14 -1.91 -0.43
CA GLU A 65 15.61 -0.55 -0.26
C GLU A 65 16.01 0.35 -1.43
N ALA A 66 17.29 0.36 -1.80
CA ALA A 66 17.78 1.16 -2.90
C ALA A 66 17.10 0.79 -4.24
N GLN A 67 16.87 -0.50 -4.48
CA GLN A 67 16.17 -0.96 -5.69
C GLN A 67 14.68 -0.56 -5.68
N ILE A 68 13.99 -0.65 -4.54
CA ILE A 68 12.60 -0.19 -4.40
C ILE A 68 12.50 1.31 -4.69
N ILE A 69 13.39 2.11 -4.11
CA ILE A 69 13.42 3.56 -4.34
C ILE A 69 13.71 3.87 -5.81
N LYS A 70 14.63 3.15 -6.44
CA LYS A 70 14.92 3.29 -7.87
C LYS A 70 13.69 3.01 -8.72
N CYS A 71 12.98 1.92 -8.46
CA CYS A 71 11.73 1.57 -9.15
C CYS A 71 10.67 2.67 -8.95
N SER A 72 10.52 3.18 -7.74
CA SER A 72 9.58 4.27 -7.44
C SER A 72 9.90 5.54 -8.24
N ARG A 73 11.17 5.89 -8.41
CA ARG A 73 11.59 7.02 -9.24
C ARG A 73 11.34 6.82 -10.74
N GLN A 74 11.12 5.60 -11.16
CA GLN A 74 10.72 5.21 -12.52
C GLN A 74 9.20 5.05 -12.66
N ASP A 75 8.43 5.65 -11.74
CA ASP A 75 6.97 5.58 -11.68
C ASP A 75 6.37 4.18 -11.50
N ILE A 76 7.14 3.21 -11.03
CA ILE A 76 6.59 1.91 -10.64
C ILE A 76 5.81 2.08 -9.33
N PRO A 77 4.52 1.70 -9.29
CA PRO A 77 3.73 1.82 -8.08
C PRO A 77 4.27 0.94 -6.95
N VAL A 78 4.25 1.51 -5.74
CA VAL A 78 4.68 0.85 -4.50
C VAL A 78 3.54 0.89 -3.49
N PHE A 79 3.16 -0.25 -2.96
CA PHE A 79 2.08 -0.40 -2.00
C PHE A 79 2.57 -1.09 -0.72
N GLY A 80 2.34 -0.48 0.44
CA GLY A 80 2.73 -1.02 1.73
C GLY A 80 1.55 -1.45 2.59
N ILE A 81 1.68 -2.58 3.27
CA ILE A 81 0.68 -3.10 4.21
C ILE A 81 1.31 -3.16 5.61
N CYS A 82 0.64 -2.58 6.61
CA CYS A 82 1.02 -2.63 8.01
C CYS A 82 2.51 -2.22 8.22
N GLY A 83 3.38 -3.13 8.61
CA GLY A 83 4.82 -2.86 8.73
C GLY A 83 5.44 -2.34 7.43
N GLY A 84 5.02 -2.85 6.28
CA GLY A 84 5.44 -2.35 4.97
C GLY A 84 5.02 -0.90 4.73
N PHE A 85 3.83 -0.51 5.15
CA PHE A 85 3.40 0.89 5.13
C PHE A 85 4.28 1.76 6.04
N GLN A 86 4.58 1.30 7.24
CA GLN A 86 5.45 2.01 8.18
C GLN A 86 6.87 2.23 7.60
N MET A 87 7.42 1.23 6.90
CA MET A 87 8.73 1.32 6.25
C MET A 87 8.80 2.38 5.16
N LEU A 88 7.69 2.66 4.49
CA LEU A 88 7.60 3.65 3.40
C LEU A 88 7.66 5.10 3.89
N GLY A 89 7.40 5.34 5.18
CA GLY A 89 7.37 6.68 5.78
C GLY A 89 8.76 7.30 5.96
N ASN A 90 8.78 8.46 6.60
CA ASN A 90 10.00 9.20 6.88
C ASN A 90 10.72 8.69 8.14
N VAL A 91 9.96 8.34 9.17
CA VAL A 91 10.50 7.96 10.49
C VAL A 91 9.65 6.88 11.12
N ILE A 92 10.32 5.91 11.74
CA ILE A 92 9.73 4.96 12.69
C ILE A 92 10.38 5.20 14.05
N ASP A 93 9.60 5.69 15.00
CA ASP A 93 10.03 6.01 16.37
C ASP A 93 9.57 4.89 17.32
N ASP A 94 10.50 4.07 17.74
CA ASP A 94 10.30 3.01 18.74
C ASP A 94 10.98 3.35 20.09
N SER A 95 10.99 4.61 20.48
CA SER A 95 11.58 5.03 21.76
C SER A 95 10.96 4.31 22.96
N CYS A 96 9.76 3.77 22.82
CA CYS A 96 9.10 2.99 23.87
C CYS A 96 9.64 1.57 24.02
N GLY A 97 10.42 1.06 23.05
CA GLY A 97 11.00 -0.27 23.07
C GLY A 97 9.99 -1.39 22.80
N ALA A 98 9.02 -1.17 21.91
CA ALA A 98 8.07 -2.20 21.51
C ALA A 98 8.75 -3.30 20.66
N GLU A 99 9.73 -2.94 19.84
CA GLU A 99 10.54 -3.87 19.04
C GLU A 99 12.04 -3.77 19.40
N THR A 100 12.70 -2.67 19.04
CA THR A 100 14.16 -2.50 19.16
C THR A 100 14.59 -1.37 20.09
N GLY A 101 13.68 -0.44 20.39
CA GLY A 101 13.99 0.78 21.16
C GLY A 101 14.66 1.88 20.34
N GLU A 102 14.73 1.74 19.02
CA GLU A 102 15.42 2.66 18.13
C GLU A 102 14.46 3.64 17.43
N VAL A 103 15.02 4.76 17.02
CA VAL A 103 14.39 5.68 16.05
C VAL A 103 15.15 5.54 14.74
N VAL A 104 14.45 5.16 13.68
CA VAL A 104 15.05 4.90 12.38
C VAL A 104 14.37 5.71 11.27
N ALA A 105 15.17 6.10 10.27
CA ALA A 105 14.61 6.67 9.04
C ALA A 105 13.91 5.57 8.24
N GLY A 106 12.73 5.89 7.69
CA GLY A 106 12.06 5.07 6.68
C GLY A 106 12.62 5.31 5.29
N MET A 107 11.94 4.78 4.28
CA MET A 107 12.34 4.94 2.88
C MET A 107 12.07 6.33 2.32
N GLY A 108 11.24 7.14 3.00
CA GLY A 108 10.93 8.51 2.60
C GLY A 108 10.02 8.63 1.37
N LEU A 109 9.30 7.57 1.01
CA LEU A 109 8.37 7.57 -0.12
C LEU A 109 6.98 8.12 0.24
N LEU A 110 6.63 8.11 1.52
CA LEU A 110 5.43 8.73 2.08
C LEU A 110 5.80 9.70 3.22
N PRO A 111 5.12 10.85 3.34
CA PRO A 111 5.40 11.84 4.40
C PRO A 111 4.73 11.42 5.71
N VAL A 112 5.09 10.28 6.22
CA VAL A 112 4.47 9.64 7.38
C VAL A 112 5.49 9.45 8.49
N THR A 113 5.11 9.82 9.70
CA THR A 113 5.85 9.48 10.93
C THR A 113 5.06 8.44 11.70
N THR A 114 5.68 7.31 11.99
CA THR A 114 5.11 6.26 12.83
C THR A 114 5.76 6.30 14.21
N ARG A 115 4.95 6.32 15.25
CA ARG A 115 5.39 6.19 16.64
C ARG A 115 4.83 4.90 17.22
N PHE A 116 5.70 4.01 17.64
CA PHE A 116 5.30 2.77 18.30
C PHE A 116 4.79 3.02 19.72
N SER A 117 3.88 2.18 20.15
CA SER A 117 3.41 2.07 21.52
C SER A 117 3.47 0.61 21.96
N LYS A 118 3.53 0.37 23.28
CA LYS A 118 3.50 -1.01 23.79
C LYS A 118 2.12 -1.66 23.68
N ASN A 119 1.11 -0.87 23.37
CA ASN A 119 -0.26 -1.36 23.18
C ASN A 119 -0.42 -1.86 21.73
N LYS A 120 -0.76 -3.13 21.61
CA LYS A 120 -1.04 -3.74 20.31
C LYS A 120 -2.51 -3.51 19.95
N HIS A 121 -2.74 -2.83 18.86
CA HIS A 121 -4.08 -2.72 18.27
C HIS A 121 -4.40 -3.98 17.49
N ARG A 122 -5.53 -4.59 17.79
CA ARG A 122 -6.08 -5.74 17.05
C ARG A 122 -7.57 -5.58 16.92
N THR A 123 -8.07 -5.35 15.73
CA THR A 123 -9.49 -5.09 15.49
C THR A 123 -9.91 -5.42 14.07
N ARG A 124 -11.17 -5.77 13.91
CA ARG A 124 -11.80 -5.87 12.58
C ARG A 124 -12.29 -4.51 12.15
N VAL A 125 -12.08 -4.21 10.88
CA VAL A 125 -12.39 -2.91 10.31
C VAL A 125 -13.11 -3.04 8.98
N GLN A 126 -13.91 -2.03 8.68
CA GLN A 126 -14.50 -1.78 7.37
C GLN A 126 -14.17 -0.36 6.97
N GLY A 127 -14.15 -0.08 5.68
CA GLY A 127 -13.87 1.27 5.23
C GLY A 127 -14.26 1.51 3.79
N ILE A 128 -13.99 2.74 3.38
CA ILE A 128 -14.11 3.18 2.00
C ILE A 128 -12.80 3.91 1.66
N THR A 129 -12.17 3.50 0.57
CA THR A 129 -11.00 4.22 0.06
C THR A 129 -11.40 5.63 -0.35
N CYS A 130 -10.53 6.61 -0.08
CA CYS A 130 -10.85 8.03 -0.27
C CYS A 130 -9.89 8.76 -1.22
N ILE A 131 -9.31 8.03 -2.16
CA ILE A 131 -8.38 8.55 -3.16
C ILE A 131 -9.16 9.30 -4.25
N GLN A 132 -8.82 10.56 -4.50
CA GLN A 132 -9.58 11.43 -5.40
C GLN A 132 -8.84 11.79 -6.69
N SER A 133 -7.54 11.53 -6.78
CA SER A 133 -6.73 11.91 -7.93
C SER A 133 -5.44 11.13 -8.02
N GLY A 134 -4.75 11.23 -9.14
CA GLY A 134 -3.44 10.64 -9.38
C GLY A 134 -3.49 9.18 -9.80
N MET A 135 -2.35 8.50 -9.69
CA MET A 135 -2.19 7.12 -10.17
C MET A 135 -3.20 6.15 -9.54
N TRP A 136 -3.53 6.35 -8.27
CA TRP A 136 -4.39 5.45 -7.48
C TRP A 136 -5.88 5.82 -7.54
N GLU A 137 -6.26 6.83 -8.34
CA GLU A 137 -7.64 7.35 -8.39
C GLU A 137 -8.69 6.27 -8.64
N MET A 138 -8.38 5.29 -9.51
CA MET A 138 -9.31 4.20 -9.83
C MET A 138 -9.64 3.31 -8.63
N LEU A 139 -8.80 3.35 -7.58
CA LEU A 139 -9.02 2.62 -6.34
C LEU A 139 -9.81 3.44 -5.31
N GLY A 140 -10.15 4.69 -5.62
CA GLY A 140 -10.98 5.54 -4.76
C GLY A 140 -12.43 5.08 -4.68
N GLN A 141 -13.11 5.42 -3.58
CA GLN A 141 -14.53 5.11 -3.33
C GLN A 141 -14.87 3.60 -3.40
N LYS A 142 -13.91 2.75 -3.02
CA LYS A 142 -14.09 1.29 -2.97
C LYS A 142 -14.30 0.84 -1.53
N LYS A 143 -15.29 -0.02 -1.33
CA LYS A 143 -15.51 -0.67 -0.05
C LYS A 143 -14.36 -1.63 0.24
N CYS A 144 -13.87 -1.62 1.46
CA CYS A 144 -12.85 -2.51 1.94
C CYS A 144 -13.18 -3.01 3.35
N LYS A 145 -12.69 -4.20 3.65
CA LYS A 145 -12.81 -4.80 4.98
C LYS A 145 -11.60 -5.68 5.26
N GLY A 146 -11.27 -5.81 6.49
CA GLY A 146 -10.14 -6.61 6.93
C GLY A 146 -9.92 -6.48 8.41
N TYR A 147 -8.67 -6.54 8.81
CA TYR A 147 -8.28 -6.38 10.20
C TYR A 147 -6.99 -5.62 10.31
N GLU A 148 -6.79 -4.99 11.46
CA GLU A 148 -5.56 -4.30 11.82
C GLU A 148 -4.90 -5.01 12.99
N ILE A 149 -3.59 -5.25 12.89
CA ILE A 149 -2.74 -5.73 13.97
C ILE A 149 -1.43 -4.96 13.89
N HIS A 150 -1.25 -3.96 14.74
CA HIS A 150 -0.04 -3.15 14.77
C HIS A 150 0.23 -2.52 16.13
N MET A 151 1.49 -2.12 16.37
CA MET A 151 1.96 -1.46 17.58
C MET A 151 2.40 -0.03 17.28
N GLY A 152 1.57 0.78 16.68
CA GLY A 152 1.97 2.13 16.36
C GLY A 152 0.87 2.93 15.71
N GLU A 153 1.04 4.22 15.76
CA GLU A 153 0.20 5.20 15.09
C GLU A 153 1.03 5.96 14.08
N SER A 154 0.44 6.17 12.91
CA SER A 154 1.09 6.90 11.82
C SER A 154 0.34 8.19 11.54
N THR A 155 1.08 9.28 11.40
CA THR A 155 0.56 10.61 11.07
C THR A 155 1.16 11.12 9.78
N ILE A 156 0.34 11.75 8.95
CA ILE A 156 0.78 12.43 7.72
C ILE A 156 1.34 13.80 8.13
N SER A 157 2.59 14.10 7.74
CA SER A 157 3.35 15.27 8.18
C SER A 157 3.45 16.43 7.18
N GLU A 158 2.99 16.23 5.95
CA GLU A 158 3.13 17.23 4.88
C GLU A 158 1.85 17.39 4.06
N ASP A 159 1.68 18.59 3.49
CA ASP A 159 0.65 18.85 2.48
C ASP A 159 0.96 18.10 1.17
N GLY A 160 -0.09 17.77 0.41
CA GLY A 160 0.02 17.06 -0.87
C GLY A 160 0.00 15.54 -0.74
N ALA A 161 -0.12 15.01 0.47
CA ALA A 161 -0.43 13.62 0.74
C ALA A 161 -1.86 13.50 1.30
N ASN A 162 -2.51 12.39 0.98
CA ASN A 162 -3.90 12.14 1.38
C ASN A 162 -4.00 10.81 2.12
N PRO A 163 -4.98 10.64 3.03
CA PRO A 163 -5.26 9.32 3.60
C PRO A 163 -5.70 8.35 2.51
N PHE A 164 -5.43 7.08 2.73
CA PHE A 164 -5.81 5.99 1.83
C PHE A 164 -7.30 5.65 1.95
N ALA A 165 -7.81 5.53 3.17
CA ALA A 165 -9.17 5.12 3.43
C ALA A 165 -9.75 5.79 4.68
N ARG A 166 -11.07 5.89 4.71
CA ARG A 166 -11.85 6.19 5.90
C ARG A 166 -12.33 4.87 6.49
N ILE A 167 -11.90 4.59 7.71
CA ILE A 167 -12.15 3.33 8.41
C ILE A 167 -13.22 3.51 9.47
N PHE A 168 -14.08 2.51 9.55
CA PHE A 168 -15.05 2.33 10.61
C PHE A 168 -14.70 1.05 11.38
N ASN A 169 -14.35 1.21 12.65
CA ASN A 169 -14.09 0.08 13.53
C ASN A 169 -15.41 -0.56 13.93
N THR A 170 -15.61 -1.81 13.55
CA THR A 170 -16.88 -2.52 13.79
C THR A 170 -17.07 -2.93 15.24
N VAL A 171 -16.03 -2.92 16.06
CA VAL A 171 -16.04 -3.34 17.47
C VAL A 171 -16.43 -2.18 18.38
N ASP A 172 -15.67 -1.08 18.34
CA ASP A 172 -15.87 0.08 19.23
C ASP A 172 -16.67 1.22 18.59
N LYS A 173 -17.04 1.09 17.30
CA LYS A 173 -17.83 2.06 16.53
C LYS A 173 -17.11 3.40 16.29
N THR A 174 -15.81 3.44 16.43
CA THR A 174 -15.00 4.63 16.11
C THR A 174 -14.75 4.74 14.60
N GLU A 175 -14.55 5.96 14.14
CA GLU A 175 -14.22 6.28 12.75
C GLU A 175 -12.89 7.05 12.72
N TYR A 176 -12.00 6.70 11.78
CA TYR A 176 -10.69 7.33 11.63
C TYR A 176 -10.17 7.18 10.21
N MET A 177 -9.16 7.98 9.87
CA MET A 177 -8.46 7.89 8.60
C MET A 177 -7.30 6.90 8.71
N ASP A 178 -7.11 6.10 7.67
CA ASP A 178 -6.05 5.10 7.57
C ASP A 178 -5.16 5.36 6.39
N GLY A 179 -3.88 5.11 6.59
CA GLY A 179 -2.90 5.05 5.53
C GLY A 179 -2.53 6.40 4.92
N CYS A 180 -1.85 6.34 3.79
CA CYS A 180 -1.39 7.51 3.07
C CYS A 180 -1.22 7.20 1.58
N VAL A 181 -1.46 8.20 0.76
CA VAL A 181 -1.21 8.17 -0.69
C VAL A 181 -0.46 9.43 -1.09
N ARG A 182 0.66 9.27 -1.78
CA ARG A 182 1.40 10.36 -2.44
C ARG A 182 2.08 9.85 -3.69
N GLY A 183 1.79 10.47 -4.84
CA GLY A 183 2.36 10.07 -6.11
C GLY A 183 2.04 8.61 -6.45
N ASN A 184 3.07 7.83 -6.72
CA ASN A 184 2.97 6.41 -7.06
C ASN A 184 3.09 5.48 -5.84
N THR A 185 3.05 6.02 -4.62
CA THR A 185 3.18 5.25 -3.38
C THR A 185 1.90 5.34 -2.57
N ALA A 186 1.44 4.20 -2.09
CA ALA A 186 0.29 4.11 -1.19
C ALA A 186 0.54 3.08 -0.10
N GLY A 187 -0.17 3.19 1.00
CA GLY A 187 -0.09 2.24 2.09
C GLY A 187 -1.29 2.29 3.02
N THR A 188 -1.52 1.19 3.71
CA THR A 188 -2.64 0.98 4.64
C THR A 188 -2.19 0.08 5.80
N TYR A 189 -2.87 0.19 6.93
CA TYR A 189 -2.72 -0.78 8.02
C TYR A 189 -3.57 -2.03 7.83
N MET A 190 -4.49 -2.02 6.87
CA MET A 190 -5.47 -3.09 6.71
C MET A 190 -4.86 -4.35 6.09
N HIS A 191 -4.85 -5.45 6.85
CA HIS A 191 -4.67 -6.79 6.32
C HIS A 191 -5.95 -7.29 5.66
N GLY A 192 -5.83 -8.06 4.60
CA GLY A 192 -6.98 -8.56 3.83
C GLY A 192 -7.53 -7.58 2.81
N ILE A 193 -6.83 -6.48 2.52
CA ILE A 193 -7.28 -5.47 1.53
C ILE A 193 -7.53 -6.07 0.14
N PHE A 194 -6.74 -7.05 -0.27
CA PHE A 194 -6.88 -7.71 -1.57
C PHE A 194 -7.98 -8.79 -1.61
N ASP A 195 -8.59 -9.13 -0.49
CA ASP A 195 -9.74 -10.04 -0.46
C ASP A 195 -11.02 -9.38 -1.00
N GLY A 196 -11.06 -8.05 -1.05
CA GLY A 196 -12.14 -7.28 -1.66
C GLY A 196 -12.09 -7.34 -3.17
N GLN A 197 -13.10 -7.97 -3.81
CA GLN A 197 -13.18 -8.13 -5.26
C GLN A 197 -13.14 -6.76 -5.97
N GLU A 198 -13.94 -5.81 -5.51
CA GLU A 198 -14.02 -4.47 -6.08
C GLU A 198 -12.68 -3.73 -6.04
N PHE A 199 -11.94 -3.85 -4.93
CA PHE A 199 -10.61 -3.26 -4.79
C PHE A 199 -9.60 -3.92 -5.75
N CYS A 200 -9.57 -5.25 -5.81
CA CYS A 200 -8.69 -5.98 -6.73
C CYS A 200 -8.98 -5.67 -8.19
N ASP A 201 -10.26 -5.65 -8.58
CA ASP A 201 -10.66 -5.30 -9.95
C ASP A 201 -10.18 -3.89 -10.31
N SER A 202 -10.29 -2.95 -9.37
CA SER A 202 -9.83 -1.58 -9.57
C SER A 202 -8.31 -1.48 -9.67
N LEU A 203 -7.57 -2.29 -8.91
CA LEU A 203 -6.12 -2.39 -9.00
C LEU A 203 -5.69 -2.89 -10.38
N ILE A 204 -6.33 -3.95 -10.88
CA ILE A 204 -6.05 -4.48 -12.22
C ILE A 204 -6.39 -3.44 -13.29
N ASN A 205 -7.52 -2.75 -13.16
CA ASN A 205 -7.90 -1.69 -14.09
C ASN A 205 -6.89 -0.53 -14.09
N MET A 206 -6.35 -0.16 -12.94
CA MET A 206 -5.27 0.83 -12.83
C MET A 206 -4.03 0.38 -13.60
N LEU A 207 -3.61 -0.87 -13.44
CA LEU A 207 -2.48 -1.42 -14.18
C LEU A 207 -2.76 -1.50 -15.68
N CYS A 208 -3.96 -1.90 -16.07
CA CYS A 208 -4.38 -1.89 -17.48
C CYS A 208 -4.31 -0.49 -18.09
N ALA A 209 -4.85 0.51 -17.41
CA ALA A 209 -4.83 1.89 -17.87
C ALA A 209 -3.41 2.44 -18.03
N ARG A 210 -2.52 2.07 -17.11
CA ARG A 210 -1.11 2.46 -17.16
C ARG A 210 -0.40 1.97 -18.43
N TYR A 211 -0.75 0.78 -18.93
CA TYR A 211 -0.13 0.17 -20.11
C TYR A 211 -1.01 0.23 -21.37
N GLY A 212 -2.16 0.90 -21.30
CA GLY A 212 -3.08 1.01 -22.45
C GLY A 212 -3.65 -0.32 -22.91
N VAL A 213 -3.81 -1.28 -22.00
CA VAL A 213 -4.38 -2.62 -22.29
C VAL A 213 -5.76 -2.76 -21.63
N THR A 214 -6.59 -3.68 -22.19
CA THR A 214 -7.90 -3.99 -21.62
C THR A 214 -7.83 -5.26 -20.78
N SER A 215 -8.56 -5.28 -19.65
CA SER A 215 -8.67 -6.46 -18.82
C SER A 215 -9.41 -7.58 -19.54
N LYS A 216 -8.93 -8.82 -19.39
CA LYS A 216 -9.59 -10.02 -19.96
C LYS A 216 -10.78 -10.48 -19.14
N SER A 217 -10.76 -10.24 -17.84
CA SER A 217 -11.87 -10.53 -16.96
C SER A 217 -12.93 -9.45 -17.16
N GLY A 218 -13.97 -9.70 -17.93
CA GLY A 218 -15.05 -8.82 -18.35
C GLY A 218 -15.65 -7.88 -17.28
N VAL A 219 -14.80 -7.18 -16.55
CA VAL A 219 -15.15 -6.14 -15.63
C VAL A 219 -15.67 -4.97 -16.45
N ARG A 220 -16.94 -4.68 -16.27
CA ARG A 220 -17.61 -3.53 -16.87
C ARG A 220 -16.78 -2.28 -16.56
N THR A 221 -16.03 -1.82 -17.56
CA THR A 221 -15.46 -0.48 -17.56
C THR A 221 -16.60 0.49 -17.37
N VAL A 222 -16.68 1.13 -16.21
CA VAL A 222 -17.44 2.36 -16.10
C VAL A 222 -16.65 3.37 -16.91
N SER A 223 -17.10 3.58 -18.15
CA SER A 223 -16.58 4.63 -19.01
C SER A 223 -16.83 5.96 -18.34
N TYR A 224 -15.81 6.53 -17.71
CA TYR A 224 -15.79 7.94 -17.40
C TYR A 224 -15.57 8.68 -18.71
N THR A 225 -16.67 9.02 -19.37
CA THR A 225 -16.67 10.01 -20.43
C THR A 225 -16.20 11.31 -19.80
N HIS A 226 -15.02 11.79 -20.17
CA HIS A 226 -14.63 13.17 -19.90
C HIS A 226 -15.68 14.08 -20.53
N LEU A 227 -16.56 14.64 -19.72
CA LEU A 227 -17.38 15.77 -20.08
C LEU A 227 -16.44 16.97 -20.26
N THR A 228 -15.97 17.15 -21.48
CA THR A 228 -15.42 18.43 -21.89
C THR A 228 -16.57 19.44 -21.84
N LEU A 229 -16.49 20.35 -20.87
CA LEU A 229 -17.37 21.53 -20.84
C LEU A 229 -17.14 22.34 -22.12
N PRO A 230 -18.22 22.74 -22.80
CA PRO A 230 -18.07 23.64 -23.95
C PRO A 230 -17.54 24.99 -23.46
N THR A 231 -16.43 25.41 -24.01
CA THR A 231 -15.96 26.79 -23.89
C THR A 231 -16.90 27.68 -24.69
N ASN A 232 -17.79 28.42 -24.01
CA ASN A 232 -18.46 29.54 -24.63
C ASN A 232 -17.43 30.63 -24.89
N ARG A 233 -17.13 30.83 -26.17
CA ARG A 233 -16.66 32.09 -26.68
C ARG A 233 -17.91 32.88 -27.12
N GLU A 234 -18.15 34.00 -26.49
CA GLU A 234 -18.53 35.28 -27.08
C GLU A 234 -18.38 36.36 -26.03
#